data_b55c481ce159b8f5af18209b776aecf6
#
_entry.id   b55c481ce159b8f5af18209b776aecf6
#
_cell.length_a   1.000
_cell.length_b   1.000
_cell.length_c   1.000
_cell.angle_alpha   90.00
_cell.angle_beta   90.00
_cell.angle_gamma   90.00
#
_symmetry.space_group_name_H-M   'P 1'
#
loop_
_entity.id
_entity.type
_entity.pdbx_description
1 polymer ?
#
loop_
_entity_poly.entity_id
_entity_poly.type
_entity_poly.pdbx_seq_one_letter_code
_entity_poly.pdbx_strand_id
1 'polypeptide(L)'
;VAPNNVAICESWNGTAWTEVADINTARRGIAHAGESNTAGLIAGGAVGPGTPGLKTEVESWNGTAWTEGANLNTARTKISAQGAVYTAGFAAGGETKPNTGNALTESWNGTAWAEDGDLNVARSNFGGGGTITDGLVCGGGKHPGLADETEEWTSPTTSTVTFESS
;
A
#
# COMPACT_ATOMS: atom_id res chain seq x y z
N VAL A 1 -8.03 17.17 21.82
CA VAL A 1 -7.74 17.63 20.45
C VAL A 1 -7.20 16.41 19.72
N ALA A 2 -7.86 15.98 18.67
CA ALA A 2 -7.34 14.89 17.83
C ALA A 2 -5.98 15.34 17.23
N PRO A 3 -4.97 14.48 17.17
CA PRO A 3 -3.71 14.85 16.57
C PRO A 3 -3.95 15.25 15.12
N ASN A 4 -3.47 16.43 14.74
CA ASN A 4 -3.50 16.86 13.35
C ASN A 4 -2.62 15.92 12.52
N ASN A 5 -3.11 15.47 11.38
CA ASN A 5 -2.25 14.80 10.42
C ASN A 5 -1.21 15.80 9.92
N VAL A 6 -0.03 15.32 9.59
CA VAL A 6 1.04 16.12 8.99
C VAL A 6 1.28 15.66 7.56
N ALA A 7 1.79 16.58 6.75
CA ALA A 7 2.18 16.32 5.37
C ALA A 7 3.70 16.19 5.21
N ILE A 8 4.44 16.55 6.25
CA ILE A 8 5.90 16.70 6.25
C ILE A 8 6.59 15.41 5.83
N CYS A 9 7.51 15.53 4.90
CA CYS A 9 8.38 14.47 4.44
C CYS A 9 9.85 14.81 4.67
N GLU A 10 10.61 13.81 5.08
CA GLU A 10 12.04 13.94 5.28
C GLU A 10 12.77 12.82 4.53
N SER A 11 13.92 13.15 3.96
CA SER A 11 14.80 12.22 3.26
C SER A 11 16.07 11.97 4.07
N TRP A 12 16.49 10.72 4.17
CA TRP A 12 17.73 10.28 4.81
C TRP A 12 18.85 10.12 3.78
N ASN A 13 19.99 10.76 4.02
CA ASN A 13 21.16 10.71 3.14
C ASN A 13 22.30 9.81 3.63
N GLY A 14 22.05 9.00 4.67
CA GLY A 14 23.07 8.17 5.33
C GLY A 14 23.68 8.82 6.59
N THR A 15 23.45 10.12 6.82
CA THR A 15 24.01 10.86 7.95
C THR A 15 23.00 11.74 8.66
N ALA A 16 22.07 12.36 7.91
CA ALA A 16 21.09 13.29 8.45
C ALA A 16 19.77 13.20 7.69
N TRP A 17 18.68 13.52 8.41
CA TRP A 17 17.37 13.77 7.82
C TRP A 17 17.29 15.21 7.30
N THR A 18 16.69 15.40 6.16
CA THR A 18 16.45 16.71 5.53
C THR A 18 15.02 16.79 5.06
N GLU A 19 14.32 17.87 5.40
CA GLU A 19 12.96 18.12 4.94
C GLU A 19 12.95 18.28 3.42
N VAL A 20 11.98 17.62 2.78
CA VAL A 20 11.73 17.67 1.34
C VAL A 20 10.30 18.13 1.10
N ALA A 21 9.83 18.16 -0.15
CA ALA A 21 8.47 18.61 -0.43
C ALA A 21 7.43 17.72 0.27
N ASP A 22 6.43 18.37 0.84
CA ASP A 22 5.30 17.75 1.53
C ASP A 22 4.40 16.95 0.58
N ILE A 23 3.72 15.92 1.11
CA ILE A 23 2.61 15.27 0.39
C ILE A 23 1.45 16.27 0.23
N ASN A 24 0.69 16.14 -0.87
CA ASN A 24 -0.39 17.10 -1.19
C ASN A 24 -1.52 17.10 -0.16
N THR A 25 -1.78 15.99 0.50
CA THR A 25 -2.81 15.88 1.53
C THR A 25 -2.27 15.24 2.80
N ALA A 26 -2.25 15.98 3.91
CA ALA A 26 -1.86 15.48 5.23
C ALA A 26 -2.76 14.32 5.67
N ARG A 27 -2.20 13.11 5.82
CA ARG A 27 -2.93 11.88 6.15
C ARG A 27 -2.07 10.88 6.91
N ARG A 28 -2.69 9.90 7.52
CA ARG A 28 -2.03 8.84 8.30
C ARG A 28 -2.47 7.45 7.85
N GLY A 29 -1.72 6.42 8.26
CA GLY A 29 -2.04 5.03 7.94
C GLY A 29 -2.00 4.77 6.44
N ILE A 30 -1.10 5.46 5.75
CA ILE A 30 -0.82 5.30 4.33
C ILE A 30 -0.01 4.05 4.07
N ALA A 31 -0.24 3.45 2.93
CA ALA A 31 0.63 2.44 2.36
C ALA A 31 1.80 3.11 1.61
N HIS A 32 2.93 2.43 1.50
CA HIS A 32 4.06 2.93 0.71
C HIS A 32 4.73 1.80 -0.08
N ALA A 33 5.26 2.14 -1.23
CA ALA A 33 6.09 1.29 -2.07
C ALA A 33 7.24 2.12 -2.68
N GLY A 34 8.32 1.47 -3.07
CA GLY A 34 9.51 2.09 -3.65
C GLY A 34 10.79 1.73 -2.90
N GLU A 35 11.90 1.72 -3.62
CA GLU A 35 13.21 1.27 -3.10
C GLU A 35 14.18 2.40 -2.78
N SER A 36 13.84 3.64 -3.10
CA SER A 36 14.79 4.75 -2.94
C SER A 36 14.12 6.05 -2.48
N ASN A 37 14.94 6.96 -1.97
CA ASN A 37 14.52 8.31 -1.62
C ASN A 37 14.30 9.24 -2.84
N THR A 38 14.40 8.72 -4.05
CA THR A 38 14.15 9.45 -5.31
C THR A 38 12.97 8.90 -6.10
N ALA A 39 12.39 7.78 -5.66
CA ALA A 39 11.25 7.15 -6.32
C ALA A 39 10.40 6.41 -5.28
N GLY A 40 9.22 6.88 -5.05
CA GLY A 40 8.29 6.31 -4.07
C GLY A 40 6.84 6.47 -4.50
N LEU A 41 5.97 5.70 -3.87
CA LEU A 41 4.53 5.77 -4.03
C LEU A 41 3.87 5.63 -2.67
N ILE A 42 2.87 6.46 -2.42
CA ILE A 42 2.01 6.34 -1.25
C ILE A 42 0.55 6.22 -1.68
N ALA A 43 -0.22 5.43 -0.95
CA ALA A 43 -1.60 5.14 -1.31
C ALA A 43 -2.53 5.12 -0.10
N GLY A 44 -3.75 5.61 -0.28
CA GLY A 44 -4.80 5.58 0.73
C GLY A 44 -4.49 6.39 1.98
N GLY A 45 -4.92 5.88 3.13
CA GLY A 45 -4.78 6.53 4.42
C GLY A 45 -6.09 7.16 4.91
N ALA A 46 -5.98 8.02 5.94
CA ALA A 46 -7.12 8.70 6.51
C ALA A 46 -6.79 10.12 6.95
N VAL A 47 -7.75 11.02 6.83
CA VAL A 47 -7.73 12.38 7.39
C VAL A 47 -8.69 12.48 8.57
N GLY A 48 -8.36 13.31 9.56
CA GLY A 48 -9.21 13.53 10.73
C GLY A 48 -9.26 12.33 11.70
N PRO A 49 -10.05 12.40 12.75
CA PRO A 49 -10.19 11.34 13.75
C PRO A 49 -11.09 10.21 13.24
N GLY A 50 -10.72 8.97 13.56
CA GLY A 50 -11.47 7.78 13.15
C GLY A 50 -11.30 7.44 11.67
N THR A 51 -12.30 6.73 11.10
CA THR A 51 -12.31 6.30 9.70
C THR A 51 -13.19 7.15 8.76
N PRO A 52 -13.93 8.19 9.19
CA PRO A 52 -14.80 8.94 8.26
C PRO A 52 -14.04 9.69 7.16
N GLY A 53 -12.73 9.83 7.27
CA GLY A 53 -11.89 10.48 6.28
C GLY A 53 -11.00 9.54 5.49
N LEU A 54 -11.44 8.32 5.21
CA LEU A 54 -10.68 7.37 4.39
C LEU A 54 -10.44 7.91 2.99
N LYS A 55 -9.27 7.58 2.47
CA LYS A 55 -8.74 8.10 1.22
C LYS A 55 -8.46 7.00 0.23
N THR A 56 -8.68 7.32 -1.04
CA THR A 56 -8.24 6.53 -2.20
C THR A 56 -7.02 7.13 -2.86
N GLU A 57 -6.68 8.38 -2.53
CA GLU A 57 -5.64 9.14 -3.21
C GLU A 57 -4.30 8.44 -3.16
N VAL A 58 -3.62 8.50 -4.29
CA VAL A 58 -2.28 7.96 -4.52
C VAL A 58 -1.38 9.07 -4.99
N GLU A 59 -0.19 9.16 -4.43
CA GLU A 59 0.83 10.12 -4.84
C GLU A 59 2.14 9.40 -5.12
N SER A 60 2.82 9.80 -6.19
CA SER A 60 4.15 9.33 -6.56
C SER A 60 5.21 10.41 -6.32
N TRP A 61 6.36 10.00 -5.79
CA TRP A 61 7.53 10.82 -5.55
C TRP A 61 8.58 10.61 -6.63
N ASN A 62 9.10 11.69 -7.20
CA ASN A 62 10.13 11.65 -8.23
C ASN A 62 11.51 12.14 -7.77
N GLY A 63 11.73 12.28 -6.47
CA GLY A 63 12.94 12.84 -5.88
C GLY A 63 12.86 14.36 -5.62
N THR A 64 11.83 15.04 -6.13
CA THR A 64 11.68 16.50 -6.00
C THR A 64 10.27 16.92 -5.60
N ALA A 65 9.25 16.24 -6.12
CA ALA A 65 7.84 16.60 -5.90
C ALA A 65 6.95 15.37 -5.84
N TRP A 66 5.84 15.49 -5.10
CA TRP A 66 4.73 14.56 -5.10
C TRP A 66 3.75 14.90 -6.20
N THR A 67 3.30 13.90 -6.95
CA THR A 67 2.33 14.03 -8.03
C THR A 67 1.19 13.04 -7.81
N GLU A 68 -0.04 13.52 -7.91
CA GLU A 68 -1.23 12.65 -7.83
C GLU A 68 -1.28 11.69 -9.02
N GLY A 69 -1.60 10.43 -8.70
CA GLY A 69 -1.81 9.34 -9.66
C GLY A 69 -3.24 8.85 -9.66
N ALA A 70 -3.48 7.73 -10.35
CA ALA A 70 -4.78 7.08 -10.30
C ALA A 70 -5.06 6.52 -8.90
N ASN A 71 -6.27 6.72 -8.42
CA ASN A 71 -6.68 6.36 -7.08
C ASN A 71 -6.91 4.85 -6.91
N LEU A 72 -6.78 4.36 -5.67
CA LEU A 72 -7.29 3.04 -5.28
C LEU A 72 -8.79 2.92 -5.60
N ASN A 73 -9.24 1.72 -5.94
CA ASN A 73 -10.66 1.45 -6.13
C ASN A 73 -11.45 1.53 -4.81
N THR A 74 -10.81 1.16 -3.69
CA THR A 74 -11.44 1.18 -2.37
C THR A 74 -10.67 2.05 -1.38
N ALA A 75 -11.35 3.03 -0.77
CA ALA A 75 -10.78 3.89 0.27
C ALA A 75 -10.42 3.07 1.52
N ARG A 76 -9.15 3.09 1.93
CA ARG A 76 -8.62 2.27 3.02
C ARG A 76 -7.51 2.98 3.77
N THR A 77 -7.34 2.60 5.03
CA THR A 77 -6.20 3.02 5.88
C THR A 77 -5.53 1.80 6.51
N LYS A 78 -4.36 1.96 7.11
CA LYS A 78 -3.58 0.87 7.74
C LYS A 78 -3.31 -0.29 6.78
N ILE A 79 -3.12 0.04 5.52
CA ILE A 79 -2.82 -0.85 4.41
C ILE A 79 -1.34 -1.22 4.46
N SER A 80 -0.98 -2.41 4.02
CA SER A 80 0.39 -2.69 3.59
C SER A 80 0.48 -2.55 2.08
N ALA A 81 1.42 -1.76 1.60
CA ALA A 81 1.78 -1.76 0.19
C ALA A 81 3.20 -2.27 0.01
N GLN A 82 3.41 -2.95 -1.08
CA GLN A 82 4.67 -3.56 -1.42
C GLN A 82 4.96 -3.31 -2.89
N GLY A 83 6.21 -3.28 -3.24
CA GLY A 83 6.66 -3.11 -4.61
C GLY A 83 8.09 -2.62 -4.64
N ALA A 84 8.92 -3.29 -5.40
CA ALA A 84 10.31 -2.91 -5.58
C ALA A 84 10.44 -1.60 -6.34
N VAL A 85 9.43 -1.24 -7.13
CA VAL A 85 9.43 0.00 -7.92
C VAL A 85 8.08 0.71 -7.80
N TYR A 86 8.11 2.03 -7.81
CA TYR A 86 6.91 2.87 -7.71
C TYR A 86 5.93 2.70 -8.90
N THR A 87 6.34 2.01 -9.96
CA THR A 87 5.52 1.72 -11.15
C THR A 87 4.88 0.33 -11.13
N ALA A 88 5.18 -0.49 -10.13
CA ALA A 88 4.61 -1.82 -9.98
C ALA A 88 4.60 -2.23 -8.52
N GLY A 89 3.42 -2.51 -7.97
CA GLY A 89 3.26 -2.86 -6.58
C GLY A 89 1.86 -3.37 -6.29
N PHE A 90 1.58 -3.72 -5.06
CA PHE A 90 0.25 -4.06 -4.60
C PHE A 90 -0.07 -3.38 -3.26
N ALA A 91 -1.34 -3.16 -3.01
CA ALA A 91 -1.88 -2.66 -1.76
C ALA A 91 -2.84 -3.72 -1.20
N ALA A 92 -2.50 -4.29 -0.04
CA ALA A 92 -3.26 -5.39 0.56
C ALA A 92 -3.84 -5.02 1.93
N GLY A 93 -5.00 -5.59 2.25
CA GLY A 93 -5.67 -5.46 3.54
C GLY A 93 -6.02 -4.03 3.92
N GLY A 94 -5.88 -3.72 5.21
CA GLY A 94 -6.20 -2.41 5.78
C GLY A 94 -7.59 -2.36 6.41
N GLU A 95 -8.10 -1.16 6.63
CA GLU A 95 -9.41 -0.92 7.23
C GLU A 95 -10.28 -0.04 6.33
N THR A 96 -11.50 -0.48 6.06
CA THR A 96 -12.58 0.30 5.45
C THR A 96 -13.57 0.79 6.50
N LYS A 97 -13.51 0.24 7.72
CA LYS A 97 -14.29 0.62 8.90
C LYS A 97 -13.41 0.51 10.13
N PRO A 98 -13.74 1.22 11.24
CA PRO A 98 -12.96 1.15 12.47
C PRO A 98 -12.78 -0.27 12.96
N ASN A 99 -11.54 -0.64 13.27
CA ASN A 99 -11.17 -1.92 13.88
C ASN A 99 -11.66 -3.16 13.10
N THR A 100 -11.87 -3.02 11.82
CA THR A 100 -12.28 -4.12 10.95
C THR A 100 -11.28 -4.24 9.81
N GLY A 101 -10.37 -5.21 9.92
CA GLY A 101 -9.47 -5.57 8.84
C GLY A 101 -10.27 -6.03 7.62
N ASN A 102 -9.71 -5.84 6.44
CA ASN A 102 -10.22 -6.43 5.20
C ASN A 102 -9.13 -7.25 4.50
N ALA A 103 -9.53 -8.03 3.52
CA ALA A 103 -8.65 -8.89 2.75
C ALA A 103 -8.32 -8.33 1.37
N LEU A 104 -8.97 -7.25 0.97
CA LEU A 104 -8.87 -6.68 -0.38
C LEU A 104 -7.43 -6.44 -0.80
N THR A 105 -7.11 -6.87 -2.00
CA THR A 105 -5.82 -6.61 -2.64
C THR A 105 -6.04 -5.92 -3.98
N GLU A 106 -5.28 -4.87 -4.22
CA GLU A 106 -5.24 -4.17 -5.51
C GLU A 106 -3.79 -4.13 -6.00
N SER A 107 -3.57 -4.44 -7.27
CA SER A 107 -2.28 -4.37 -7.94
C SER A 107 -2.16 -3.09 -8.76
N TRP A 108 -0.96 -2.50 -8.78
CA TRP A 108 -0.60 -1.29 -9.51
C TRP A 108 0.32 -1.63 -10.68
N ASN A 109 -0.04 -1.22 -11.89
CA ASN A 109 0.74 -1.46 -13.10
C ASN A 109 1.49 -0.23 -13.62
N GLY A 110 1.61 0.82 -12.82
CA GLY A 110 2.21 2.11 -13.22
C GLY A 110 1.22 3.12 -13.78
N THR A 111 -0.03 2.71 -14.05
CA THR A 111 -1.06 3.57 -14.66
C THR A 111 -2.40 3.47 -13.95
N ALA A 112 -2.80 2.28 -13.53
CA ALA A 112 -4.10 2.02 -12.90
C ALA A 112 -3.98 0.95 -11.81
N TRP A 113 -4.88 1.00 -10.85
CA TRP A 113 -5.12 -0.04 -9.87
C TRP A 113 -6.17 -1.02 -10.38
N ALA A 114 -5.92 -2.29 -10.18
CA ALA A 114 -6.86 -3.38 -10.49
C ALA A 114 -7.04 -4.25 -9.26
N GLU A 115 -8.27 -4.71 -9.02
CA GLU A 115 -8.52 -5.73 -7.99
C GLU A 115 -7.79 -7.02 -8.35
N ASP A 116 -7.22 -7.67 -7.35
CA ASP A 116 -6.46 -8.89 -7.47
C ASP A 116 -6.93 -9.92 -6.42
N GLY A 117 -6.29 -11.08 -6.32
CA GLY A 117 -6.67 -12.10 -5.34
C GLY A 117 -6.53 -11.60 -3.90
N ASP A 118 -7.59 -11.73 -3.13
CA ASP A 118 -7.65 -11.28 -1.74
C ASP A 118 -6.75 -12.12 -0.82
N LEU A 119 -6.33 -11.52 0.31
CA LEU A 119 -5.72 -12.25 1.40
C LEU A 119 -6.67 -13.34 1.94
N ASN A 120 -6.12 -14.45 2.39
CA ASN A 120 -6.93 -15.49 3.07
C ASN A 120 -7.46 -15.01 4.42
N VAL A 121 -6.72 -14.13 5.09
CA VAL A 121 -7.08 -13.57 6.40
C VAL A 121 -7.17 -12.06 6.33
N ALA A 122 -8.36 -11.52 6.56
CA ALA A 122 -8.60 -10.07 6.65
C ALA A 122 -7.78 -9.46 7.80
N ARG A 123 -6.93 -8.49 7.50
CA ARG A 123 -5.99 -7.89 8.45
C ARG A 123 -5.68 -6.42 8.18
N SER A 124 -5.16 -5.74 9.20
CA SER A 124 -4.65 -4.38 9.11
C SER A 124 -3.37 -4.20 9.95
N ASN A 125 -2.59 -3.14 9.73
CA ASN A 125 -1.34 -2.86 10.46
C ASN A 125 -0.38 -4.06 10.46
N PHE A 126 -0.08 -4.61 9.33
CA PHE A 126 0.79 -5.77 9.19
C PHE A 126 2.07 -5.44 8.41
N GLY A 127 3.07 -6.29 8.58
CA GLY A 127 4.31 -6.22 7.83
C GLY A 127 4.20 -6.95 6.50
N GLY A 128 5.05 -6.58 5.57
CA GLY A 128 5.15 -7.28 4.30
C GLY A 128 6.38 -6.88 3.51
N GLY A 129 6.61 -7.55 2.40
CA GLY A 129 7.72 -7.34 1.47
C GLY A 129 7.44 -8.00 0.14
N GLY A 130 8.30 -7.74 -0.85
CA GLY A 130 8.25 -8.41 -2.13
C GLY A 130 7.84 -7.53 -3.30
N THR A 131 7.42 -8.18 -4.37
CA THR A 131 7.08 -7.56 -5.64
C THR A 131 5.63 -7.85 -6.01
N ILE A 132 5.16 -7.30 -7.13
CA ILE A 132 3.83 -7.59 -7.69
C ILE A 132 3.64 -9.08 -8.06
N THR A 133 4.72 -9.83 -8.27
CA THR A 133 4.67 -11.25 -8.63
C THR A 133 4.96 -12.19 -7.46
N ASP A 134 5.67 -11.70 -6.46
CA ASP A 134 6.10 -12.48 -5.29
C ASP A 134 6.04 -11.60 -4.06
N GLY A 135 4.96 -11.67 -3.33
CA GLY A 135 4.70 -10.87 -2.15
C GLY A 135 4.60 -11.71 -0.89
N LEU A 136 4.92 -11.11 0.24
CA LEU A 136 4.79 -11.70 1.56
C LEU A 136 4.06 -10.73 2.48
N VAL A 137 3.12 -11.23 3.26
CA VAL A 137 2.49 -10.49 4.35
C VAL A 137 2.50 -11.31 5.64
N CYS A 138 2.72 -10.64 6.78
CA CYS A 138 2.82 -11.33 8.06
C CYS A 138 2.24 -10.51 9.21
N GLY A 139 1.61 -11.20 10.14
CA GLY A 139 1.07 -10.63 11.37
C GLY A 139 -0.08 -9.65 11.16
N GLY A 140 -0.18 -8.65 12.03
CA GLY A 140 -1.18 -7.59 11.99
C GLY A 140 -2.37 -7.81 12.90
N GLY A 141 -3.34 -6.89 12.82
CA GLY A 141 -4.62 -6.98 13.51
C GLY A 141 -5.68 -7.66 12.68
N LYS A 142 -6.29 -8.69 13.23
CA LYS A 142 -7.56 -9.27 12.75
C LYS A 142 -8.61 -9.12 13.84
N HIS A 143 -9.83 -8.83 13.49
CA HIS A 143 -10.89 -8.66 14.51
C HIS A 143 -11.68 -9.97 14.71
N PRO A 144 -11.83 -10.47 15.95
CA PRO A 144 -11.13 -10.02 17.16
C PRO A 144 -9.72 -10.63 17.27
N GLY A 145 -8.70 -9.82 17.67
CA GLY A 145 -7.38 -10.31 18.02
C GLY A 145 -6.26 -9.93 17.05
N LEU A 146 -5.19 -10.72 17.05
CA LEU A 146 -4.01 -10.56 16.22
C LEU A 146 -3.90 -11.71 15.22
N ALA A 147 -3.34 -11.42 14.06
CA ALA A 147 -2.95 -12.42 13.09
C ALA A 147 -1.52 -12.86 13.39
N ASP A 148 -1.28 -14.14 13.44
CA ASP A 148 0.04 -14.77 13.52
C ASP A 148 0.40 -15.51 12.22
N GLU A 149 -0.52 -15.53 11.29
CA GLU A 149 -0.36 -16.15 9.99
C GLU A 149 0.52 -15.32 9.06
N THR A 150 1.28 -16.02 8.24
CA THR A 150 2.02 -15.47 7.10
C THR A 150 1.38 -15.96 5.82
N GLU A 151 1.22 -15.08 4.85
CA GLU A 151 0.68 -15.41 3.54
C GLU A 151 1.66 -15.00 2.45
N GLU A 152 1.87 -15.87 1.49
CA GLU A 152 2.65 -15.60 0.29
C GLU A 152 1.70 -15.32 -0.87
N TRP A 153 2.03 -14.27 -1.61
CA TRP A 153 1.39 -13.94 -2.87
C TRP A 153 2.30 -14.38 -4.01
N THR A 154 1.79 -15.21 -4.91
CA THR A 154 2.44 -15.50 -6.18
C THR A 154 1.46 -15.19 -7.29
N SER A 155 1.83 -14.29 -8.20
CA SER A 155 1.00 -14.04 -9.38
C SER A 155 0.80 -15.35 -10.16
N PRO A 156 -0.42 -15.70 -10.53
CA PRO A 156 -0.64 -16.89 -11.33
C PRO A 156 0.14 -16.75 -12.64
N THR A 157 1.19 -17.55 -12.79
CA THR A 157 1.88 -17.69 -14.05
C THR A 157 0.88 -18.27 -15.06
N THR A 158 0.50 -17.50 -16.06
CA THR A 158 -0.21 -18.01 -17.22
C THR A 158 0.71 -18.97 -17.96
N SER A 159 0.68 -20.24 -17.59
CA SER A 159 1.30 -21.28 -18.39
C SER A 159 0.48 -21.47 -19.66
N THR A 160 0.99 -20.98 -20.76
CA THR A 160 0.43 -21.27 -22.09
C THR A 160 0.73 -22.75 -22.37
N VAL A 161 -0.26 -23.61 -22.18
CA VAL A 161 -0.16 -25.00 -22.64
C VAL A 161 -0.36 -24.98 -24.15
N THR A 162 0.74 -25.13 -24.89
CA THR A 162 0.68 -25.32 -26.33
C THR A 162 0.30 -26.78 -26.57
N PHE A 163 -0.91 -27.03 -27.03
CA PHE A 163 -1.29 -28.35 -27.54
C PHE A 163 -0.73 -28.46 -28.96
N GLU A 164 0.28 -29.29 -29.14
CA GLU A 164 0.68 -29.73 -30.47
C GLU A 164 -0.34 -30.75 -30.95
N SER A 165 -1.00 -30.44 -32.08
CA SER A 165 -1.85 -31.41 -32.77
C SER A 165 -0.98 -32.45 -33.45
N SER A 166 -1.11 -33.72 -33.05
CA SER A 166 -0.52 -34.88 -33.74
C SER A 166 -1.19 -35.14 -35.07
#